data_33a1b7cf357f50ca82c0be103dac7fe0
#
_entry.id   33a1b7cf357f50ca82c0be103dac7fe0
#
_cell.length_a   1.000
_cell.length_b   1.000
_cell.length_c   1.000
_cell.angle_alpha   90.00
_cell.angle_beta   90.00
_cell.angle_gamma   90.00
#
_symmetry.space_group_name_H-M   'P 1'
#
loop_
_entity.id
_entity.type
_entity.pdbx_description
1 polymer ?
#
loop_
_entity_poly.entity_id
_entity_poly.type
_entity_poly.pdbx_seq_one_letter_code
_entity_poly.pdbx_strand_id
1 'polypeptide(L)'
;MPGVTITTAVRTGPTSATVRESSQAFFIGLAQRGPVDEAVLVRSLAEFEETFGTYVTYAYLHPTVQTFFEEGGTQCYIARVVGPGATTANVILDDGGPSADELIELTANGPGNWAHSMQIQVTASGSLRNIKLTYNGDLVYQTGNRASASALVSAINNSAIASQYMTATLLIDELPGASAAVAFGAGTYTDGNDDIGDSTVDTTFTAYVSALDLFLDSYGTGAVVCPETHQINTQLIAHANSYNRIALLHLEEGTSDPADDAATLSAEDHSEHAAVYYPWVFIPTDVNGVNKLIPPTGFVAGKRALAHNQTGPHQPYAGLVSSARFVNGVEVDVNRTLGDSLDAEYVNAIRFIANSIRIYGARSLSTDTDNFRFITIQDTVNGVVIEANASMEDLV
;
A
#
# COMPACT_ATOMS: atom_id res chain seq x y z
N MET A 1 -17.78 57.91 34.83
CA MET A 1 -16.93 57.33 33.74
C MET A 1 -17.38 55.89 33.57
N PRO A 2 -17.79 55.47 32.39
CA PRO A 2 -18.13 54.07 32.18
C PRO A 2 -16.85 53.23 32.18
N GLY A 3 -16.76 52.30 33.13
CA GLY A 3 -15.65 51.36 33.20
C GLY A 3 -15.74 50.31 32.10
N VAL A 4 -14.63 50.06 31.39
CA VAL A 4 -14.49 48.92 30.46
C VAL A 4 -14.26 47.66 31.29
N THR A 5 -15.21 46.75 31.28
CA THR A 5 -15.05 45.42 31.87
C THR A 5 -14.50 44.51 30.78
N ILE A 6 -13.24 44.07 30.91
CA ILE A 6 -12.63 43.04 30.03
C ILE A 6 -12.97 41.69 30.66
N THR A 7 -13.88 40.95 30.03
CA THR A 7 -14.12 39.55 30.35
C THR A 7 -13.20 38.69 29.50
N THR A 8 -12.18 38.09 30.11
CA THR A 8 -11.38 37.05 29.47
C THR A 8 -12.14 35.73 29.62
N ALA A 9 -12.76 35.26 28.52
CA ALA A 9 -13.22 33.88 28.44
C ALA A 9 -11.99 33.01 28.15
N VAL A 10 -11.61 32.13 29.10
CA VAL A 10 -10.69 31.05 28.78
C VAL A 10 -11.46 30.06 27.94
N ARG A 11 -11.22 30.10 26.61
CA ARG A 11 -11.70 29.05 25.71
C ARG A 11 -10.89 27.81 26.07
N THR A 12 -11.52 26.80 26.66
CA THR A 12 -10.98 25.45 26.66
C THR A 12 -10.94 25.02 25.19
N GLY A 13 -9.76 25.02 24.59
CA GLY A 13 -9.53 24.41 23.29
C GLY A 13 -10.00 22.95 23.29
N PRO A 14 -10.14 22.35 22.12
CA PRO A 14 -10.53 20.95 22.01
C PRO A 14 -9.65 20.11 22.94
N THR A 15 -10.26 19.30 23.78
CA THR A 15 -9.63 18.52 24.85
C THR A 15 -8.79 17.35 24.32
N SER A 16 -8.73 17.14 23.00
CA SER A 16 -7.73 16.30 22.33
C SER A 16 -7.61 16.79 20.87
N ALA A 17 -6.53 17.49 20.57
CA ALA A 17 -6.04 17.49 19.22
C ALA A 17 -5.73 16.01 18.90
N THR A 18 -6.44 15.42 17.97
CA THR A 18 -6.02 14.16 17.35
C THR A 18 -4.69 14.48 16.67
N VAL A 19 -3.59 14.09 17.31
CA VAL A 19 -2.27 14.19 16.66
C VAL A 19 -2.36 13.34 15.42
N ARG A 20 -2.43 13.98 14.24
CA ARG A 20 -2.43 13.26 12.98
C ARG A 20 -1.04 12.66 12.80
N GLU A 21 -0.98 11.34 12.72
CA GLU A 21 0.30 10.64 12.65
C GLU A 21 1.04 10.99 11.37
N SER A 22 2.16 11.69 11.48
CA SER A 22 3.06 11.96 10.36
C SER A 22 3.94 10.76 9.99
N SER A 23 3.95 9.72 10.82
CA SER A 23 4.79 8.52 10.68
C SER A 23 4.26 7.50 9.68
N GLN A 24 3.03 7.66 9.20
CA GLN A 24 2.42 6.72 8.26
C GLN A 24 3.02 6.82 6.84
N ALA A 25 2.84 5.75 6.07
CA ALA A 25 3.21 5.70 4.66
C ALA A 25 2.01 5.31 3.79
N PHE A 26 2.08 5.64 2.51
CA PHE A 26 1.08 5.39 1.49
C PHE A 26 1.76 4.65 0.34
N PHE A 27 1.49 3.36 0.20
CA PHE A 27 2.11 2.51 -0.81
C PHE A 27 1.13 2.19 -1.92
N ILE A 28 1.54 2.42 -3.17
CA ILE A 28 0.85 1.94 -4.37
C ILE A 28 1.67 0.87 -5.04
N GLY A 29 1.02 -0.19 -5.49
CA GLY A 29 1.74 -1.27 -6.18
C GLY A 29 0.88 -2.50 -6.46
N LEU A 30 1.55 -3.50 -7.01
CA LEU A 30 0.96 -4.77 -7.39
C LEU A 30 0.91 -5.72 -6.19
N ALA A 31 -0.19 -6.45 -6.05
CA ALA A 31 -0.35 -7.46 -5.01
C ALA A 31 -1.11 -8.67 -5.52
N GLN A 32 -0.99 -9.80 -4.82
CA GLN A 32 -1.60 -11.05 -5.23
C GLN A 32 -3.13 -10.96 -5.33
N ARG A 33 -3.77 -10.29 -4.35
CA ARG A 33 -5.23 -10.14 -4.24
C ARG A 33 -5.61 -8.85 -3.51
N GLY A 34 -6.89 -8.65 -3.24
CA GLY A 34 -7.42 -7.56 -2.44
C GLY A 34 -8.14 -6.50 -3.26
N PRO A 35 -8.77 -5.52 -2.60
CA PRO A 35 -9.53 -4.45 -3.26
C PRO A 35 -8.64 -3.55 -4.11
N VAL A 36 -9.23 -2.96 -5.15
CA VAL A 36 -8.55 -2.06 -6.10
C VAL A 36 -9.20 -0.67 -6.19
N ASP A 37 -10.34 -0.50 -5.53
CA ASP A 37 -11.17 0.71 -5.55
C ASP A 37 -11.12 1.51 -4.25
N GLU A 38 -10.34 1.04 -3.29
CA GLU A 38 -10.13 1.71 -2.01
C GLU A 38 -8.69 1.52 -1.50
N ALA A 39 -8.22 2.47 -0.71
CA ALA A 39 -6.97 2.33 0.02
C ALA A 39 -7.24 1.73 1.40
N VAL A 40 -6.55 0.64 1.72
CA VAL A 40 -6.72 -0.10 2.98
C VAL A 40 -5.62 0.23 3.96
N LEU A 41 -6.01 0.61 5.19
CA LEU A 41 -5.06 0.81 6.30
C LEU A 41 -4.63 -0.54 6.86
N VAL A 42 -3.32 -0.78 6.91
CA VAL A 42 -2.70 -1.96 7.53
C VAL A 42 -1.69 -1.54 8.61
N ARG A 43 -1.63 -2.29 9.70
CA ARG A 43 -0.81 -2.00 10.87
C ARG A 43 0.27 -3.05 11.14
N SER A 44 0.31 -4.06 10.31
CA SER A 44 1.32 -5.13 10.37
C SER A 44 1.45 -5.83 9.02
N LEU A 45 2.57 -6.54 8.82
CA LEU A 45 2.73 -7.41 7.66
C LEU A 45 1.63 -8.49 7.62
N ALA A 46 1.23 -9.03 8.77
CA ALA A 46 0.18 -10.04 8.84
C ALA A 46 -1.18 -9.50 8.33
N GLU A 47 -1.58 -8.26 8.70
CA GLU A 47 -2.79 -7.61 8.15
C GLU A 47 -2.67 -7.37 6.64
N PHE A 48 -1.47 -7.01 6.16
CA PHE A 48 -1.22 -6.87 4.73
C PHE A 48 -1.43 -8.22 4.01
N GLU A 49 -0.81 -9.30 4.50
CA GLU A 49 -0.92 -10.63 3.90
C GLU A 49 -2.34 -11.19 3.95
N GLU A 50 -3.07 -10.89 5.02
CA GLU A 50 -4.48 -11.26 5.16
C GLU A 50 -5.34 -10.63 4.06
N THR A 51 -5.09 -9.37 3.71
CA THR A 51 -5.87 -8.61 2.71
C THR A 51 -5.32 -8.78 1.29
N PHE A 52 -4.02 -8.57 1.11
CA PHE A 52 -3.38 -8.45 -0.20
C PHE A 52 -2.63 -9.71 -0.65
N GLY A 53 -2.59 -10.73 0.19
CA GLY A 53 -1.89 -11.99 -0.09
C GLY A 53 -0.40 -11.92 0.22
N THR A 54 0.30 -12.98 -0.14
CA THR A 54 1.71 -13.17 0.16
C THR A 54 2.59 -12.67 -0.98
N TYR A 55 3.91 -12.88 -0.81
CA TYR A 55 4.91 -12.55 -1.81
C TYR A 55 4.60 -13.13 -3.20
N VAL A 56 4.71 -12.29 -4.22
CA VAL A 56 4.67 -12.66 -5.64
C VAL A 56 5.95 -12.20 -6.34
N THR A 57 6.41 -12.98 -7.33
CA THR A 57 7.71 -12.73 -7.97
C THR A 57 7.72 -11.51 -8.89
N TYR A 58 6.57 -11.08 -9.36
CA TYR A 58 6.38 -10.00 -10.32
C TYR A 58 6.17 -8.62 -9.66
N ALA A 59 6.18 -8.53 -8.31
CA ALA A 59 5.88 -7.30 -7.60
C ALA A 59 6.89 -7.00 -6.49
N TYR A 60 7.04 -5.72 -6.20
CA TYR A 60 7.88 -5.21 -5.12
C TYR A 60 7.09 -4.73 -3.90
N LEU A 61 5.75 -4.61 -3.99
CA LEU A 61 4.93 -4.07 -2.91
C LEU A 61 5.07 -4.87 -1.61
N HIS A 62 4.86 -6.19 -1.64
CA HIS A 62 4.98 -7.04 -0.44
C HIS A 62 6.34 -6.90 0.25
N PRO A 63 7.49 -7.11 -0.42
CA PRO A 63 8.80 -6.98 0.24
C PRO A 63 9.12 -5.55 0.67
N THR A 64 8.57 -4.54 0.02
CA THR A 64 8.71 -3.13 0.42
C THR A 64 7.93 -2.83 1.70
N VAL A 65 6.68 -3.31 1.80
CA VAL A 65 5.84 -3.19 3.01
C VAL A 65 6.44 -3.99 4.18
N GLN A 66 6.95 -5.20 3.92
CA GLN A 66 7.70 -5.98 4.91
C GLN A 66 8.88 -5.18 5.44
N THR A 67 9.70 -4.63 4.55
CA THR A 67 10.86 -3.80 4.93
C THR A 67 10.43 -2.58 5.74
N PHE A 68 9.33 -1.92 5.36
CA PHE A 68 8.79 -0.78 6.11
C PHE A 68 8.50 -1.15 7.58
N PHE A 69 7.78 -2.25 7.84
CA PHE A 69 7.47 -2.67 9.20
C PHE A 69 8.71 -3.12 9.98
N GLU A 70 9.59 -3.91 9.36
CA GLU A 70 10.84 -4.38 10.01
C GLU A 70 11.81 -3.24 10.35
N GLU A 71 11.78 -2.15 9.59
CA GLU A 71 12.64 -0.99 9.81
C GLU A 71 12.04 0.07 10.74
N GLY A 72 10.80 -0.15 11.22
CA GLY A 72 10.20 0.64 12.30
C GLY A 72 8.91 1.38 11.94
N GLY A 73 8.32 1.07 10.80
CA GLY A 73 6.97 1.52 10.43
C GLY A 73 5.92 0.89 11.33
N THR A 74 4.82 1.62 11.57
CA THR A 74 3.73 1.18 12.47
C THR A 74 2.40 1.01 11.77
N GLN A 75 2.17 1.78 10.70
CA GLN A 75 0.97 1.69 9.89
C GLN A 75 1.20 2.29 8.50
N CYS A 76 0.48 1.77 7.51
CA CYS A 76 0.48 2.33 6.16
C CYS A 76 -0.84 2.08 5.46
N TYR A 77 -1.16 2.94 4.49
CA TYR A 77 -2.25 2.73 3.56
C TYR A 77 -1.73 2.06 2.31
N ILE A 78 -2.47 1.09 1.80
CA ILE A 78 -2.13 0.34 0.59
C ILE A 78 -3.21 0.58 -0.47
N ALA A 79 -2.81 1.02 -1.65
CA ALA A 79 -3.63 1.08 -2.85
C ALA A 79 -3.09 0.05 -3.86
N ARG A 80 -3.88 -1.01 -4.10
CA ARG A 80 -3.51 -2.05 -5.05
C ARG A 80 -3.74 -1.58 -6.49
N VAL A 81 -2.79 -1.88 -7.35
CA VAL A 81 -2.89 -1.64 -8.80
C VAL A 81 -3.12 -2.96 -9.53
N VAL A 82 -3.95 -2.91 -10.57
CA VAL A 82 -4.15 -3.99 -11.56
C VAL A 82 -4.17 -3.39 -12.96
N GLY A 83 -3.99 -4.21 -13.98
CA GLY A 83 -4.06 -3.75 -15.36
C GLY A 83 -5.48 -3.34 -15.78
N PRO A 84 -5.62 -2.61 -16.92
CA PRO A 84 -6.90 -2.06 -17.37
C PRO A 84 -7.91 -3.12 -17.82
N GLY A 85 -7.47 -4.33 -18.15
CA GLY A 85 -8.30 -5.47 -18.51
C GLY A 85 -8.55 -6.45 -17.37
N ALA A 86 -8.28 -6.04 -16.14
CA ALA A 86 -8.46 -6.91 -14.97
C ALA A 86 -9.92 -7.34 -14.79
N THR A 87 -10.12 -8.60 -14.46
CA THR A 87 -11.45 -9.20 -14.25
C THR A 87 -11.53 -9.93 -12.90
N THR A 88 -12.72 -9.90 -12.31
CA THR A 88 -13.00 -10.60 -11.05
C THR A 88 -13.71 -11.92 -11.32
N ALA A 89 -13.20 -13.01 -10.79
CA ALA A 89 -13.79 -14.34 -10.95
C ALA A 89 -15.10 -14.47 -10.17
N ASN A 90 -16.03 -15.24 -10.71
CA ASN A 90 -17.27 -15.62 -10.04
C ASN A 90 -17.56 -17.12 -10.13
N VAL A 91 -18.54 -17.57 -9.35
CA VAL A 91 -19.21 -18.86 -9.44
C VAL A 91 -20.68 -18.63 -9.16
N ILE A 92 -21.54 -19.21 -9.98
CA ILE A 92 -22.99 -19.17 -9.78
C ILE A 92 -23.44 -20.54 -9.27
N LEU A 93 -24.18 -20.53 -8.16
CA LEU A 93 -24.81 -21.73 -7.60
C LEU A 93 -26.25 -21.81 -8.09
N ASP A 94 -26.60 -22.94 -8.67
CA ASP A 94 -27.93 -23.24 -9.23
C ASP A 94 -28.67 -24.30 -8.42
N ASP A 95 -29.89 -24.63 -8.81
CA ASP A 95 -30.73 -25.68 -8.19
C ASP A 95 -30.31 -27.11 -8.56
N GLY A 96 -29.39 -27.27 -9.51
CA GLY A 96 -28.91 -28.57 -10.03
C GLY A 96 -29.91 -29.24 -10.99
N GLY A 97 -30.93 -28.51 -11.45
CA GLY A 97 -31.94 -29.02 -12.40
C GLY A 97 -31.50 -28.96 -13.87
N PRO A 98 -32.25 -29.58 -14.80
CA PRO A 98 -31.92 -29.55 -16.23
C PRO A 98 -32.18 -28.20 -16.91
N SER A 99 -32.90 -27.28 -16.25
CA SER A 99 -33.05 -25.87 -16.60
C SER A 99 -32.71 -25.07 -15.35
N ALA A 100 -31.42 -25.14 -14.96
CA ALA A 100 -30.97 -24.63 -13.70
C ALA A 100 -31.24 -23.11 -13.54
N ASP A 101 -31.97 -22.76 -12.48
CA ASP A 101 -32.13 -21.38 -12.08
C ASP A 101 -30.91 -20.91 -11.28
N GLU A 102 -30.38 -19.75 -11.60
CA GLU A 102 -29.27 -19.09 -10.90
C GLU A 102 -29.78 -18.55 -9.56
N LEU A 103 -29.22 -19.03 -8.45
CA LEU A 103 -29.75 -18.76 -7.10
C LEU A 103 -28.86 -17.84 -6.29
N ILE A 104 -27.55 -18.11 -6.28
CA ILE A 104 -26.55 -17.34 -5.53
C ILE A 104 -25.34 -17.11 -6.44
N GLU A 105 -24.95 -15.87 -6.64
CA GLU A 105 -23.69 -15.52 -7.25
C GLU A 105 -22.64 -15.31 -6.15
N LEU A 106 -21.50 -15.96 -6.27
CA LEU A 106 -20.32 -15.79 -5.44
C LEU A 106 -19.24 -15.10 -6.26
N THR A 107 -18.83 -13.92 -5.85
CA THR A 107 -17.82 -13.10 -6.54
C THR A 107 -16.56 -13.02 -5.68
N ALA A 108 -15.39 -13.24 -6.28
CA ALA A 108 -14.10 -13.10 -5.59
C ALA A 108 -13.91 -11.66 -5.08
N ASN A 109 -13.17 -11.48 -3.99
CA ASN A 109 -12.90 -10.17 -3.43
C ASN A 109 -11.74 -9.48 -4.16
N GLY A 110 -12.02 -9.03 -5.37
CA GLY A 110 -11.08 -8.34 -6.26
C GLY A 110 -10.55 -9.20 -7.41
N PRO A 111 -10.04 -8.54 -8.46
CA PRO A 111 -9.56 -9.19 -9.66
C PRO A 111 -8.27 -10.00 -9.43
N GLY A 112 -8.01 -10.92 -10.32
CA GLY A 112 -6.73 -11.64 -10.37
C GLY A 112 -6.83 -13.15 -10.44
N ASN A 113 -5.77 -13.76 -10.95
CA ASN A 113 -5.61 -15.21 -11.11
C ASN A 113 -5.63 -15.99 -9.79
N TRP A 114 -5.44 -15.32 -8.64
CA TRP A 114 -5.48 -15.94 -7.32
C TRP A 114 -6.79 -16.66 -7.03
N ALA A 115 -7.90 -16.16 -7.61
CA ALA A 115 -9.23 -16.71 -7.43
C ALA A 115 -9.36 -18.14 -7.97
N HIS A 116 -8.55 -18.57 -8.93
CA HIS A 116 -8.53 -19.95 -9.45
C HIS A 116 -8.17 -20.99 -8.38
N SER A 117 -7.47 -20.56 -7.33
CA SER A 117 -7.16 -21.43 -6.18
C SER A 117 -8.32 -21.59 -5.21
N MET A 118 -9.43 -20.86 -5.41
CA MET A 118 -10.65 -20.99 -4.63
C MET A 118 -11.59 -22.03 -5.26
N GLN A 119 -12.20 -22.87 -4.41
CA GLN A 119 -13.23 -23.80 -4.83
C GLN A 119 -14.42 -23.74 -3.86
N ILE A 120 -15.61 -23.82 -4.42
CA ILE A 120 -16.86 -23.89 -3.69
C ILE A 120 -17.45 -25.28 -3.81
N GLN A 121 -17.91 -25.85 -2.69
CA GLN A 121 -18.68 -27.07 -2.65
C GLN A 121 -19.97 -26.84 -1.87
N VAL A 122 -21.10 -27.26 -2.45
CA VAL A 122 -22.39 -27.29 -1.74
C VAL A 122 -22.67 -28.70 -1.26
N THR A 123 -22.82 -28.86 0.05
CA THR A 123 -23.20 -30.15 0.66
C THR A 123 -24.63 -30.09 1.20
N ALA A 124 -25.41 -31.20 1.04
CA ALA A 124 -26.77 -31.34 1.52
C ALA A 124 -26.81 -32.16 2.81
N SER A 125 -27.69 -31.75 3.76
CA SER A 125 -28.04 -32.52 4.94
C SER A 125 -29.56 -32.41 5.13
N GLY A 126 -30.30 -33.37 4.53
CA GLY A 126 -31.75 -33.25 4.40
C GLY A 126 -32.15 -32.01 3.57
N SER A 127 -33.03 -31.20 4.13
CA SER A 127 -33.44 -29.90 3.53
C SER A 127 -32.47 -28.74 3.75
N LEU A 128 -31.35 -28.99 4.41
CA LEU A 128 -30.35 -27.96 4.70
C LEU A 128 -29.20 -27.99 3.70
N ARG A 129 -28.55 -26.85 3.50
CA ARG A 129 -27.35 -26.70 2.68
C ARG A 129 -26.21 -26.07 3.47
N ASN A 130 -25.00 -26.48 3.15
CA ASN A 130 -23.76 -25.91 3.68
C ASN A 130 -22.82 -25.63 2.51
N ILE A 131 -22.38 -24.36 2.39
CA ILE A 131 -21.38 -23.93 1.41
C ILE A 131 -20.01 -24.00 2.09
N LYS A 132 -19.07 -24.68 1.44
CA LYS A 132 -17.67 -24.79 1.86
C LYS A 132 -16.79 -24.03 0.86
N LEU A 133 -15.91 -23.20 1.36
CA LEU A 133 -14.86 -22.54 0.59
C LEU A 133 -13.52 -23.19 0.95
N THR A 134 -12.80 -23.64 -0.06
CA THR A 134 -11.40 -24.05 0.05
C THR A 134 -10.51 -23.09 -0.73
N TYR A 135 -9.31 -22.84 -0.23
CA TYR A 135 -8.28 -22.04 -0.89
C TYR A 135 -6.95 -22.79 -0.87
N ASN A 136 -6.31 -22.97 -2.02
CA ASN A 136 -5.13 -23.83 -2.18
C ASN A 136 -5.31 -25.26 -1.67
N GLY A 137 -6.56 -25.78 -1.67
CA GLY A 137 -6.90 -27.12 -1.18
C GLY A 137 -7.28 -27.18 0.30
N ASP A 138 -7.03 -26.14 1.08
CA ASP A 138 -7.37 -26.08 2.49
C ASP A 138 -8.77 -25.49 2.72
N LEU A 139 -9.55 -26.08 3.64
CA LEU A 139 -10.85 -25.53 4.03
C LEU A 139 -10.66 -24.26 4.85
N VAL A 140 -11.02 -23.11 4.26
CA VAL A 140 -10.89 -21.80 4.92
C VAL A 140 -12.19 -21.31 5.56
N TYR A 141 -13.35 -21.70 5.01
CA TYR A 141 -14.64 -21.28 5.53
C TYR A 141 -15.75 -22.27 5.23
N GLN A 142 -16.78 -22.31 6.09
CA GLN A 142 -18.05 -22.98 5.82
C GLN A 142 -19.22 -22.27 6.50
N THR A 143 -20.37 -22.17 5.81
CA THR A 143 -21.58 -21.49 6.33
C THR A 143 -22.23 -22.24 7.48
N GLY A 144 -21.92 -23.54 7.67
CA GLY A 144 -22.75 -24.45 8.42
C GLY A 144 -24.09 -24.73 7.70
N ASN A 145 -24.90 -25.63 8.25
CA ASN A 145 -26.19 -25.99 7.65
C ASN A 145 -27.20 -24.85 7.76
N ARG A 146 -27.76 -24.40 6.63
CA ARG A 146 -28.76 -23.33 6.52
C ARG A 146 -29.99 -23.82 5.78
N ALA A 147 -31.15 -23.23 6.10
CA ALA A 147 -32.46 -23.65 5.59
C ALA A 147 -32.96 -22.76 4.42
N SER A 148 -32.25 -21.70 4.06
CA SER A 148 -32.59 -20.80 2.92
C SER A 148 -31.31 -20.26 2.27
N ALA A 149 -31.43 -19.83 1.01
CA ALA A 149 -30.33 -19.19 0.30
C ALA A 149 -29.98 -17.83 0.93
N SER A 150 -30.96 -17.06 1.37
CA SER A 150 -30.73 -15.80 2.10
C SER A 150 -29.93 -15.99 3.39
N ALA A 151 -30.13 -17.10 4.11
CA ALA A 151 -29.33 -17.44 5.28
C ALA A 151 -27.89 -17.85 4.95
N LEU A 152 -27.66 -18.50 3.79
CA LEU A 152 -26.33 -18.83 3.27
C LEU A 152 -25.58 -17.54 2.88
N VAL A 153 -26.20 -16.66 2.11
CA VAL A 153 -25.65 -15.36 1.70
C VAL A 153 -25.29 -14.50 2.92
N SER A 154 -26.22 -14.41 3.89
CA SER A 154 -25.95 -13.66 5.13
C SER A 154 -24.78 -14.25 5.94
N ALA A 155 -24.65 -15.58 5.96
CA ALA A 155 -23.55 -16.24 6.66
C ALA A 155 -22.19 -15.94 6.01
N ILE A 156 -22.12 -15.84 4.69
CA ILE A 156 -20.91 -15.48 3.94
C ILE A 156 -20.59 -14.00 4.18
N ASN A 157 -21.52 -13.10 3.89
CA ASN A 157 -21.25 -11.64 3.90
C ASN A 157 -20.99 -11.09 5.31
N ASN A 158 -21.48 -11.73 6.37
CA ASN A 158 -21.22 -11.34 7.76
C ASN A 158 -20.02 -12.04 8.37
N SER A 159 -19.30 -12.88 7.62
CA SER A 159 -18.12 -13.58 8.10
C SER A 159 -16.85 -12.79 7.81
N ALA A 160 -16.10 -12.41 8.84
CA ALA A 160 -14.80 -11.76 8.69
C ALA A 160 -13.77 -12.61 7.90
N ILE A 161 -13.94 -13.95 7.89
CA ILE A 161 -13.06 -14.85 7.13
C ILE A 161 -13.52 -14.93 5.67
N ALA A 162 -14.82 -15.18 5.41
CA ALA A 162 -15.30 -15.34 4.04
C ALA A 162 -15.18 -14.03 3.24
N SER A 163 -15.40 -12.88 3.86
CA SER A 163 -15.31 -11.55 3.23
C SER A 163 -13.90 -11.19 2.73
N GLN A 164 -12.87 -11.87 3.21
CA GLN A 164 -11.51 -11.71 2.67
C GLN A 164 -11.33 -12.38 1.30
N TYR A 165 -12.18 -13.35 0.98
CA TYR A 165 -12.07 -14.16 -0.23
C TYR A 165 -13.19 -13.88 -1.23
N MET A 166 -14.43 -13.71 -0.76
CA MET A 166 -15.59 -13.60 -1.62
C MET A 166 -16.73 -12.81 -0.99
N THR A 167 -17.63 -12.32 -1.84
CA THR A 167 -18.94 -11.81 -1.49
C THR A 167 -20.02 -12.68 -2.12
N ALA A 168 -21.23 -12.67 -1.55
CA ALA A 168 -22.36 -13.44 -2.05
C ALA A 168 -23.54 -12.52 -2.38
N THR A 169 -24.14 -12.68 -3.55
CA THR A 169 -25.34 -11.99 -4.00
C THR A 169 -26.48 -12.97 -4.13
N LEU A 170 -27.62 -12.68 -3.51
CA LEU A 170 -28.83 -13.48 -3.65
C LEU A 170 -29.54 -13.11 -4.95
N LEU A 171 -29.74 -14.08 -5.83
CA LEU A 171 -30.50 -13.92 -7.07
C LEU A 171 -31.96 -14.41 -6.87
N ILE A 172 -32.13 -15.63 -6.38
CA ILE A 172 -33.41 -16.24 -6.04
C ILE A 172 -33.28 -16.91 -4.67
N ASP A 173 -34.29 -16.73 -3.78
CA ASP A 173 -34.26 -17.31 -2.43
C ASP A 173 -34.74 -18.79 -2.43
N GLU A 174 -34.04 -19.62 -3.21
CA GLU A 174 -34.18 -21.06 -3.22
C GLU A 174 -32.84 -21.71 -2.87
N LEU A 175 -32.89 -22.92 -2.30
CA LEU A 175 -31.69 -23.61 -1.85
C LEU A 175 -30.94 -24.21 -3.04
N PRO A 176 -29.62 -23.94 -3.17
CA PRO A 176 -28.83 -24.51 -4.26
C PRO A 176 -28.75 -26.02 -4.18
N GLY A 177 -28.60 -26.66 -5.34
CA GLY A 177 -28.34 -28.09 -5.45
C GLY A 177 -27.03 -28.47 -4.76
N ALA A 178 -26.93 -29.72 -4.28
CA ALA A 178 -25.63 -30.22 -3.83
C ALA A 178 -24.72 -30.40 -5.04
N SER A 179 -23.50 -29.90 -4.93
CA SER A 179 -22.52 -29.91 -6.04
C SER A 179 -21.17 -30.53 -5.60
N ALA A 180 -20.42 -31.01 -6.58
CA ALA A 180 -18.99 -31.25 -6.39
C ALA A 180 -18.27 -29.90 -6.19
N ALA A 181 -16.99 -29.93 -5.83
CA ALA A 181 -16.19 -28.72 -5.75
C ALA A 181 -16.04 -28.07 -7.14
N VAL A 182 -16.35 -26.78 -7.25
CA VAL A 182 -16.25 -25.97 -8.47
C VAL A 182 -15.29 -24.82 -8.21
N ALA A 183 -14.32 -24.61 -9.09
CA ALA A 183 -13.37 -23.51 -8.98
C ALA A 183 -14.01 -22.20 -9.48
N PHE A 184 -13.60 -21.08 -8.88
CA PHE A 184 -13.93 -19.76 -9.41
C PHE A 184 -13.37 -19.60 -10.82
N GLY A 185 -14.14 -18.98 -11.71
CA GLY A 185 -13.77 -18.78 -13.11
C GLY A 185 -13.81 -20.05 -13.97
N ALA A 186 -14.29 -21.20 -13.46
CA ALA A 186 -14.33 -22.43 -14.20
C ALA A 186 -15.49 -22.47 -15.23
N GLY A 187 -15.22 -23.01 -16.41
CA GLY A 187 -16.25 -23.26 -17.41
C GLY A 187 -16.84 -21.98 -18.03
N THR A 188 -18.10 -21.68 -17.73
CA THR A 188 -18.84 -20.52 -18.28
C THR A 188 -18.78 -19.30 -17.34
N TYR A 189 -18.21 -19.44 -16.15
CA TYR A 189 -18.10 -18.34 -15.19
C TYR A 189 -17.03 -17.33 -15.62
N THR A 190 -17.17 -16.08 -15.12
CA THR A 190 -16.17 -15.05 -15.39
C THR A 190 -14.83 -15.46 -14.77
N ASP A 191 -13.80 -15.47 -15.59
CA ASP A 191 -12.43 -15.79 -15.19
C ASP A 191 -11.77 -14.61 -14.48
N GLY A 192 -10.94 -14.90 -13.47
CA GLY A 192 -10.17 -13.88 -12.74
C GLY A 192 -8.85 -13.58 -13.42
N ASN A 193 -8.59 -12.32 -13.71
CA ASN A 193 -7.35 -11.84 -14.29
C ASN A 193 -6.93 -10.52 -13.64
N ASP A 194 -5.66 -10.36 -13.30
CA ASP A 194 -5.08 -9.09 -12.82
C ASP A 194 -4.49 -8.24 -13.93
N ASP A 195 -4.40 -8.80 -15.15
CA ASP A 195 -3.90 -8.14 -16.37
C ASP A 195 -2.47 -7.56 -16.22
N ILE A 196 -1.66 -8.22 -15.39
CA ILE A 196 -0.27 -7.78 -15.09
C ILE A 196 0.74 -8.47 -16.03
N GLY A 197 0.36 -9.60 -16.63
CA GLY A 197 1.28 -10.47 -17.38
C GLY A 197 1.48 -10.10 -18.84
N ASP A 198 0.78 -9.10 -19.36
CA ASP A 198 0.94 -8.64 -20.72
C ASP A 198 1.93 -7.47 -20.79
N SER A 199 2.93 -7.56 -21.65
CA SER A 199 3.87 -6.47 -21.96
C SER A 199 3.22 -5.23 -22.57
N THR A 200 1.91 -5.28 -22.79
CA THR A 200 1.06 -4.13 -23.12
C THR A 200 0.49 -3.43 -21.90
N VAL A 201 0.87 -3.86 -20.70
CA VAL A 201 0.53 -3.16 -19.46
C VAL A 201 0.90 -1.69 -19.62
N ASP A 202 -0.14 -0.92 -19.70
CA ASP A 202 -0.24 0.52 -19.57
C ASP A 202 1.11 1.26 -19.58
N THR A 203 1.67 1.44 -20.78
CA THR A 203 2.90 2.24 -20.98
C THR A 203 2.74 3.69 -20.52
N THR A 204 1.52 4.10 -20.14
CA THR A 204 1.19 5.41 -19.59
C THR A 204 1.14 5.42 -18.06
N PHE A 205 1.27 4.27 -17.43
CA PHE A 205 1.18 4.10 -15.97
C PHE A 205 -0.11 4.66 -15.35
N THR A 206 -1.19 4.78 -16.15
CA THR A 206 -2.46 5.41 -15.75
C THR A 206 -3.07 4.72 -14.53
N ALA A 207 -2.97 3.38 -14.44
CA ALA A 207 -3.49 2.63 -13.30
C ALA A 207 -2.79 3.00 -11.98
N TYR A 208 -1.48 3.23 -12.02
CA TYR A 208 -0.70 3.70 -10.86
C TYR A 208 -1.09 5.12 -10.45
N VAL A 209 -1.25 6.01 -11.44
CA VAL A 209 -1.68 7.40 -11.19
C VAL A 209 -3.08 7.43 -10.60
N SER A 210 -4.02 6.63 -11.14
CA SER A 210 -5.38 6.53 -10.60
C SER A 210 -5.40 5.99 -9.17
N ALA A 211 -4.48 5.10 -8.82
CA ALA A 211 -4.37 4.58 -7.45
C ALA A 211 -3.93 5.65 -6.43
N LEU A 212 -3.24 6.73 -6.87
CA LEU A 212 -2.93 7.87 -6.00
C LEU A 212 -4.19 8.59 -5.52
N ASP A 213 -5.24 8.65 -6.34
CA ASP A 213 -6.50 9.32 -6.00
C ASP A 213 -7.27 8.60 -4.88
N LEU A 214 -6.93 7.34 -4.59
CA LEU A 214 -7.49 6.58 -3.47
C LEU A 214 -6.96 7.07 -2.10
N PHE A 215 -5.85 7.80 -2.08
CA PHE A 215 -5.27 8.34 -0.85
C PHE A 215 -5.88 9.69 -0.50
N LEU A 216 -7.05 9.65 0.11
CA LEU A 216 -7.84 10.83 0.48
C LEU A 216 -7.05 11.80 1.37
N ASP A 217 -7.41 13.09 1.32
CA ASP A 217 -6.85 14.14 2.19
C ASP A 217 -7.10 13.85 3.68
N SER A 218 -8.26 13.27 4.00
CA SER A 218 -8.63 12.88 5.37
C SER A 218 -7.68 11.86 6.01
N TYR A 219 -6.87 11.15 5.23
CA TYR A 219 -5.85 10.22 5.77
C TYR A 219 -4.63 10.95 6.32
N GLY A 220 -4.49 12.25 6.05
CA GLY A 220 -3.45 13.10 6.60
C GLY A 220 -2.12 13.02 5.85
N THR A 221 -1.05 13.50 6.53
CA THR A 221 0.31 13.53 6.00
C THR A 221 1.03 12.19 6.14
N GLY A 222 2.12 12.02 5.41
CA GLY A 222 2.94 10.81 5.45
C GLY A 222 3.87 10.74 4.25
N ALA A 223 4.50 9.59 4.05
CA ALA A 223 5.33 9.33 2.88
C ALA A 223 4.54 8.59 1.81
N VAL A 224 4.48 9.08 0.57
CA VAL A 224 3.91 8.37 -0.58
C VAL A 224 5.01 7.66 -1.35
N VAL A 225 4.76 6.41 -1.73
CA VAL A 225 5.75 5.48 -2.28
C VAL A 225 5.14 4.62 -3.37
N CYS A 226 5.83 4.49 -4.51
CA CYS A 226 5.58 3.44 -5.50
C CYS A 226 6.86 2.61 -5.67
N PRO A 227 6.91 1.35 -5.21
CA PRO A 227 8.09 0.52 -5.39
C PRO A 227 8.18 -0.15 -6.75
N GLU A 228 7.10 -0.18 -7.52
CA GLU A 228 7.02 -0.95 -8.78
C GLU A 228 7.71 -0.25 -9.95
N THR A 229 7.69 1.08 -9.96
CA THR A 229 8.24 1.86 -11.08
C THR A 229 8.67 3.25 -10.64
N HIS A 230 9.77 3.71 -11.21
CA HIS A 230 10.26 5.09 -11.09
C HIS A 230 9.58 6.05 -12.09
N GLN A 231 8.86 5.53 -13.07
CA GLN A 231 8.27 6.31 -14.18
C GLN A 231 7.17 7.28 -13.73
N ILE A 232 6.60 7.08 -12.54
CA ILE A 232 5.58 7.98 -11.97
C ILE A 232 6.14 8.92 -10.89
N ASN A 233 7.46 9.09 -10.82
CA ASN A 233 8.08 9.97 -9.81
C ASN A 233 7.52 11.39 -9.85
N THR A 234 7.31 11.97 -11.05
CA THR A 234 6.69 13.29 -11.22
C THR A 234 5.27 13.35 -10.65
N GLN A 235 4.46 12.32 -10.87
CA GLN A 235 3.10 12.24 -10.34
C GLN A 235 3.09 12.05 -8.81
N LEU A 236 4.07 11.33 -8.26
CA LEU A 236 4.25 11.23 -6.81
C LEU A 236 4.60 12.59 -6.19
N ILE A 237 5.45 13.40 -6.84
CA ILE A 237 5.77 14.78 -6.41
C ILE A 237 4.50 15.64 -6.40
N ALA A 238 3.74 15.63 -7.50
CA ALA A 238 2.50 16.40 -7.64
C ALA A 238 1.46 16.00 -6.58
N HIS A 239 1.29 14.69 -6.34
CA HIS A 239 0.42 14.18 -5.29
C HIS A 239 0.90 14.62 -3.89
N ALA A 240 2.19 14.52 -3.62
CA ALA A 240 2.76 14.90 -2.33
C ALA A 240 2.51 16.38 -2.02
N ASN A 241 2.69 17.27 -3.00
CA ASN A 241 2.34 18.68 -2.86
C ASN A 241 0.85 18.89 -2.60
N SER A 242 -0.03 18.23 -3.37
CA SER A 242 -1.48 18.44 -3.28
C SER A 242 -2.06 18.03 -1.91
N TYR A 243 -1.44 17.03 -1.25
CA TYR A 243 -1.94 16.45 0.00
C TYR A 243 -1.02 16.66 1.21
N ASN A 244 -0.07 17.60 1.13
CA ASN A 244 0.91 17.84 2.20
C ASN A 244 1.63 16.57 2.66
N ARG A 245 2.14 15.80 1.71
CA ARG A 245 2.89 14.55 1.89
C ARG A 245 4.33 14.69 1.40
N ILE A 246 5.13 13.65 1.59
CA ILE A 246 6.49 13.55 1.07
C ILE A 246 6.56 12.39 0.09
N ALA A 247 7.05 12.61 -1.12
CA ALA A 247 7.35 11.56 -2.08
C ALA A 247 8.75 10.97 -1.79
N LEU A 248 8.80 9.68 -1.48
CA LEU A 248 10.06 8.95 -1.39
C LEU A 248 10.28 8.22 -2.70
N LEU A 249 11.29 8.66 -3.44
CA LEU A 249 11.54 8.26 -4.81
C LEU A 249 12.75 7.32 -4.91
N HIS A 250 12.74 6.49 -5.92
CA HIS A 250 13.89 5.69 -6.32
C HIS A 250 14.19 5.87 -7.82
N LEU A 251 15.40 5.50 -8.22
CA LEU A 251 15.84 5.46 -9.60
C LEU A 251 15.67 4.04 -10.16
N GLU A 252 15.89 3.86 -11.45
CA GLU A 252 15.88 2.57 -12.10
C GLU A 252 16.92 1.62 -11.50
N GLU A 253 16.60 0.31 -11.44
CA GLU A 253 17.54 -0.74 -11.06
C GLU A 253 18.73 -0.76 -12.01
N GLY A 254 19.95 -0.78 -11.47
CA GLY A 254 21.17 -0.89 -12.28
C GLY A 254 21.51 0.36 -13.09
N THR A 255 20.92 1.52 -12.81
CA THR A 255 21.25 2.75 -13.55
C THR A 255 22.76 3.03 -13.53
N SER A 256 23.31 3.38 -14.69
CA SER A 256 24.73 3.69 -14.86
C SER A 256 25.09 5.14 -14.51
N ASP A 257 24.12 6.04 -14.49
CA ASP A 257 24.29 7.46 -14.17
C ASP A 257 23.16 7.99 -13.26
N PRO A 258 23.16 7.58 -11.97
CA PRO A 258 22.12 7.96 -11.04
C PRO A 258 22.06 9.46 -10.74
N ALA A 259 23.14 10.21 -10.99
CA ALA A 259 23.16 11.65 -10.80
C ALA A 259 22.37 12.37 -11.92
N ASP A 260 22.59 11.97 -13.18
CA ASP A 260 21.89 12.55 -14.34
C ASP A 260 20.39 12.18 -14.32
N ASP A 261 20.06 10.94 -13.95
CA ASP A 261 18.67 10.51 -13.80
C ASP A 261 17.90 11.31 -12.75
N ALA A 262 18.58 11.72 -11.66
CA ALA A 262 17.97 12.53 -10.61
C ALA A 262 17.89 14.03 -10.96
N ALA A 263 18.80 14.53 -11.81
CA ALA A 263 18.83 15.95 -12.18
C ALA A 263 17.51 16.41 -12.83
N THR A 264 16.85 15.54 -13.58
CA THR A 264 15.54 15.84 -14.19
C THR A 264 14.43 16.02 -13.16
N LEU A 265 14.48 15.27 -12.06
CA LEU A 265 13.49 15.33 -10.97
C LEU A 265 13.63 16.60 -10.12
N SER A 266 14.85 17.16 -10.00
CA SER A 266 15.07 18.41 -9.27
C SER A 266 14.50 19.64 -9.97
N ALA A 267 14.28 19.54 -11.29
CA ALA A 267 13.68 20.58 -12.11
C ALA A 267 12.13 20.57 -12.07
N GLU A 268 11.52 19.54 -11.49
CA GLU A 268 10.07 19.45 -11.36
C GLU A 268 9.53 20.49 -10.38
N ASP A 269 8.32 20.98 -10.66
CA ASP A 269 7.60 21.87 -9.76
C ASP A 269 7.33 21.12 -8.42
N HIS A 270 7.51 21.83 -7.30
CA HIS A 270 7.29 21.29 -5.95
C HIS A 270 8.26 20.17 -5.53
N SER A 271 9.46 20.15 -6.09
CA SER A 271 10.52 19.20 -5.78
C SER A 271 10.96 19.21 -4.30
N GLU A 272 10.61 20.24 -3.52
CA GLU A 272 10.76 20.29 -2.06
C GLU A 272 9.95 19.21 -1.33
N HIS A 273 8.86 18.72 -1.92
CA HIS A 273 8.06 17.61 -1.39
C HIS A 273 8.64 16.22 -1.67
N ALA A 274 9.82 16.12 -2.27
CA ALA A 274 10.40 14.85 -2.68
C ALA A 274 11.85 14.68 -2.24
N ALA A 275 12.22 13.42 -2.04
CA ALA A 275 13.59 12.99 -1.84
C ALA A 275 13.86 11.68 -2.59
N VAL A 276 14.96 11.62 -3.33
CA VAL A 276 15.38 10.44 -4.10
C VAL A 276 16.49 9.69 -3.39
N TYR A 277 16.46 8.36 -3.46
CA TYR A 277 17.37 7.45 -2.78
C TYR A 277 17.99 6.45 -3.74
N TYR A 278 19.28 6.20 -3.55
CA TYR A 278 20.11 5.28 -4.34
C TYR A 278 21.21 4.66 -3.45
N PRO A 279 21.64 3.45 -3.69
CA PRO A 279 21.17 2.44 -4.64
C PRO A 279 19.99 1.61 -4.10
N TRP A 280 19.57 0.63 -4.89
CA TRP A 280 18.67 -0.42 -4.44
C TRP A 280 19.30 -1.25 -3.32
N VAL A 281 18.48 -1.94 -2.54
CA VAL A 281 18.92 -2.63 -1.33
C VAL A 281 18.57 -4.12 -1.37
N PHE A 282 19.39 -4.94 -0.74
CA PHE A 282 19.10 -6.35 -0.55
C PHE A 282 18.42 -6.60 0.79
N ILE A 283 17.41 -7.48 0.77
CA ILE A 283 16.73 -7.99 1.95
C ILE A 283 16.85 -9.52 1.99
N PRO A 284 16.82 -10.14 3.18
CA PRO A 284 16.73 -11.59 3.29
C PRO A 284 15.36 -12.06 2.79
N THR A 285 15.32 -13.19 2.10
CA THR A 285 14.06 -13.86 1.74
C THR A 285 14.01 -15.23 2.39
N ASP A 286 12.81 -15.67 2.74
CA ASP A 286 12.59 -17.03 3.27
C ASP A 286 12.71 -18.09 2.16
N VAL A 287 12.71 -17.66 0.90
CA VAL A 287 12.79 -18.54 -0.26
C VAL A 287 14.25 -18.85 -0.58
N ASN A 288 14.70 -20.03 -0.20
CA ASN A 288 16.04 -20.59 -0.50
C ASN A 288 17.25 -19.80 0.03
N GLY A 289 17.07 -18.88 0.98
CA GLY A 289 18.15 -18.08 1.55
C GLY A 289 18.84 -17.14 0.57
N VAL A 290 18.19 -16.81 -0.54
CA VAL A 290 18.68 -15.85 -1.53
C VAL A 290 18.16 -14.46 -1.16
N ASN A 291 19.08 -13.48 -1.11
CA ASN A 291 18.69 -12.10 -0.92
C ASN A 291 17.91 -11.59 -2.13
N LYS A 292 16.84 -10.82 -1.88
CA LYS A 292 16.09 -10.11 -2.93
C LYS A 292 16.54 -8.66 -3.01
N LEU A 293 16.77 -8.18 -4.23
CA LEU A 293 17.00 -6.77 -4.52
C LEU A 293 15.64 -6.07 -4.62
N ILE A 294 15.49 -4.95 -3.92
CA ILE A 294 14.26 -4.14 -3.89
C ILE A 294 14.60 -2.65 -3.93
N PRO A 295 13.64 -1.78 -4.35
CA PRO A 295 13.81 -0.34 -4.23
C PRO A 295 14.03 0.09 -2.77
N PRO A 296 14.83 1.11 -2.51
CA PRO A 296 15.21 1.51 -1.16
C PRO A 296 14.06 2.18 -0.37
N THR A 297 12.96 2.50 -1.04
CA THR A 297 11.88 3.35 -0.50
C THR A 297 11.19 2.77 0.73
N GLY A 298 11.04 1.43 0.82
CA GLY A 298 10.50 0.77 2.02
C GLY A 298 11.41 0.92 3.24
N PHE A 299 12.73 0.79 3.04
CA PHE A 299 13.73 1.03 4.08
C PHE A 299 13.68 2.47 4.59
N VAL A 300 13.65 3.43 3.65
CA VAL A 300 13.61 4.86 3.96
C VAL A 300 12.31 5.23 4.67
N ALA A 301 11.16 4.76 4.17
CA ALA A 301 9.85 5.00 4.79
C ALA A 301 9.80 4.45 6.23
N GLY A 302 10.35 3.26 6.47
CA GLY A 302 10.44 2.66 7.80
C GLY A 302 11.31 3.49 8.75
N LYS A 303 12.49 3.97 8.31
CA LYS A 303 13.35 4.85 9.11
C LYS A 303 12.73 6.21 9.38
N ARG A 304 12.03 6.79 8.38
CA ARG A 304 11.26 8.01 8.57
C ARG A 304 10.17 7.81 9.62
N ALA A 305 9.37 6.76 9.49
CA ALA A 305 8.33 6.43 10.46
C ALA A 305 8.89 6.29 11.89
N LEU A 306 10.00 5.55 12.03
CA LEU A 306 10.68 5.38 13.33
C LEU A 306 11.13 6.72 13.93
N ALA A 307 11.76 7.58 13.15
CA ALA A 307 12.23 8.90 13.60
C ALA A 307 11.05 9.80 14.03
N HIS A 308 9.97 9.81 13.24
CA HIS A 308 8.77 10.58 13.54
C HIS A 308 8.07 10.10 14.82
N ASN A 309 7.97 8.78 15.03
CA ASN A 309 7.38 8.18 16.23
C ASN A 309 8.21 8.46 17.49
N GLN A 310 9.53 8.53 17.36
CA GLN A 310 10.42 8.75 18.51
C GLN A 310 10.58 10.22 18.87
N THR A 311 10.58 11.11 17.90
CA THR A 311 10.96 12.51 18.10
C THR A 311 10.02 13.50 17.42
N GLY A 312 9.60 13.24 16.17
CA GLY A 312 8.72 14.08 15.37
C GLY A 312 9.26 14.37 13.96
N PRO A 313 8.48 15.08 13.13
CA PRO A 313 8.79 15.27 11.70
C PRO A 313 10.07 16.08 11.43
N HIS A 314 10.55 16.85 12.41
CA HIS A 314 11.80 17.61 12.29
C HIS A 314 13.06 16.76 12.44
N GLN A 315 12.94 15.51 12.87
CA GLN A 315 14.07 14.60 13.11
C GLN A 315 14.58 14.03 11.78
N PRO A 316 15.85 14.26 11.39
CA PRO A 316 16.45 13.59 10.25
C PRO A 316 16.50 12.07 10.47
N TYR A 317 16.07 11.32 9.47
CA TYR A 317 16.11 9.87 9.44
C TYR A 317 17.32 9.35 8.64
N ALA A 318 18.46 10.01 8.78
CA ALA A 318 19.73 9.71 8.15
C ALA A 318 20.87 9.61 9.18
N GLY A 319 22.01 9.09 8.78
CA GLY A 319 23.19 8.94 9.64
C GLY A 319 23.06 7.81 10.66
N LEU A 320 23.45 8.05 11.91
CA LEU A 320 23.50 7.00 12.93
C LEU A 320 22.10 6.44 13.31
N VAL A 321 21.07 7.23 13.22
CA VAL A 321 19.69 6.83 13.55
C VAL A 321 19.06 5.93 12.49
N SER A 322 19.63 5.91 11.27
CA SER A 322 19.11 5.13 10.15
C SER A 322 19.79 3.77 9.96
N SER A 323 20.49 3.24 10.97
CA SER A 323 21.08 1.90 10.88
C SER A 323 20.03 0.84 10.55
N ALA A 324 20.28 0.08 9.47
CA ALA A 324 19.38 -0.97 9.01
C ALA A 324 19.24 -2.08 10.05
N ARG A 325 18.05 -2.65 10.14
CA ARG A 325 17.73 -3.82 10.96
C ARG A 325 17.46 -5.05 10.10
N PHE A 326 16.76 -4.85 9.00
CA PHE A 326 16.32 -5.90 8.08
C PHE A 326 17.11 -5.89 6.76
N VAL A 327 17.38 -4.70 6.22
CA VAL A 327 18.22 -4.55 5.01
C VAL A 327 19.62 -5.05 5.30
N ASN A 328 20.14 -5.95 4.44
CA ASN A 328 21.40 -6.67 4.66
C ASN A 328 22.47 -6.44 3.57
N GLY A 329 22.15 -5.69 2.51
CA GLY A 329 23.10 -5.36 1.44
C GLY A 329 22.66 -4.14 0.63
N VAL A 330 23.54 -3.63 -0.20
CA VAL A 330 23.30 -2.59 -1.20
C VAL A 330 23.72 -3.10 -2.56
N GLU A 331 23.01 -2.69 -3.61
CA GLU A 331 23.30 -3.07 -4.99
C GLU A 331 24.68 -2.57 -5.44
N VAL A 332 24.99 -1.32 -5.11
CA VAL A 332 26.22 -0.64 -5.48
C VAL A 332 26.89 -0.08 -4.22
N ASP A 333 28.19 -0.32 -4.07
CA ASP A 333 28.98 0.31 -3.01
C ASP A 333 29.31 1.76 -3.38
N VAL A 334 28.62 2.69 -2.76
CA VAL A 334 28.80 4.13 -3.01
C VAL A 334 30.09 4.61 -2.37
N ASN A 335 31.17 4.69 -3.16
CA ASN A 335 32.44 5.28 -2.74
C ASN A 335 32.33 6.82 -2.63
N ARG A 336 33.44 7.46 -2.22
CA ARG A 336 33.44 8.92 -2.00
C ARG A 336 33.15 9.69 -3.28
N THR A 337 33.76 9.35 -4.42
CA THR A 337 33.62 10.08 -5.68
C THR A 337 32.16 10.00 -6.19
N LEU A 338 31.58 8.80 -6.18
CA LEU A 338 30.18 8.63 -6.53
C LEU A 338 29.27 9.37 -5.53
N GLY A 339 29.58 9.32 -4.23
CA GLY A 339 28.82 10.02 -3.20
C GLY A 339 28.84 11.55 -3.38
N ASP A 340 29.98 12.11 -3.79
CA ASP A 340 30.10 13.54 -4.07
C ASP A 340 29.28 13.94 -5.31
N SER A 341 29.22 13.11 -6.38
CA SER A 341 28.36 13.37 -7.55
C SER A 341 26.88 13.22 -7.22
N LEU A 342 26.51 12.24 -6.43
CA LEU A 342 25.12 12.06 -5.98
C LEU A 342 24.63 13.24 -5.13
N ASP A 343 25.46 13.74 -4.20
CA ASP A 343 25.09 14.90 -3.37
C ASP A 343 24.95 16.19 -4.19
N ALA A 344 25.72 16.33 -5.28
CA ALA A 344 25.62 17.47 -6.18
C ALA A 344 24.23 17.55 -6.87
N GLU A 345 23.62 16.39 -7.17
CA GLU A 345 22.29 16.25 -7.77
C GLU A 345 21.20 15.86 -6.75
N TYR A 346 21.43 16.18 -5.47
CA TYR A 346 20.47 15.99 -4.37
C TYR A 346 20.06 14.53 -4.09
N VAL A 347 20.80 13.54 -4.57
CA VAL A 347 20.52 12.11 -4.34
C VAL A 347 21.01 11.68 -2.95
N ASN A 348 20.14 11.08 -2.18
CA ASN A 348 20.46 10.54 -0.87
C ASN A 348 21.06 9.13 -0.99
N ALA A 349 22.35 8.99 -0.73
CA ALA A 349 23.03 7.72 -0.84
C ALA A 349 22.70 6.77 0.32
N ILE A 350 22.53 5.47 0.02
CA ILE A 350 22.49 4.41 1.02
C ILE A 350 23.85 3.71 0.98
N ARG A 351 24.52 3.61 2.13
CA ARG A 351 25.91 3.19 2.20
C ARG A 351 26.16 2.21 3.35
N PHE A 352 27.10 1.31 3.13
CA PHE A 352 27.64 0.50 4.21
C PHE A 352 28.74 1.29 4.95
N ILE A 353 28.45 1.78 6.15
CA ILE A 353 29.34 2.61 6.96
C ILE A 353 29.31 2.13 8.40
N ALA A 354 30.50 2.03 9.02
CA ALA A 354 30.64 1.63 10.42
C ALA A 354 29.86 0.34 10.75
N ASN A 355 30.04 -0.67 9.90
CA ASN A 355 29.47 -2.01 10.02
C ASN A 355 27.93 -2.06 9.98
N SER A 356 27.28 -1.10 9.33
CA SER A 356 25.84 -1.07 9.13
C SER A 356 25.47 -0.36 7.82
N ILE A 357 24.36 -0.76 7.22
CA ILE A 357 23.77 -0.05 6.09
C ILE A 357 23.00 1.14 6.65
N ARG A 358 23.19 2.33 6.06
CA ARG A 358 22.61 3.58 6.54
C ARG A 358 22.23 4.49 5.38
N ILE A 359 21.20 5.27 5.62
CA ILE A 359 20.86 6.42 4.76
C ILE A 359 21.90 7.51 5.05
N TYR A 360 22.63 7.95 4.03
CA TYR A 360 23.69 8.96 4.12
C TYR A 360 23.31 10.21 3.32
N GLY A 361 22.34 10.94 3.83
CA GLY A 361 21.78 12.16 3.24
C GLY A 361 20.34 12.34 3.69
N ALA A 362 19.89 13.56 3.77
CA ALA A 362 18.50 13.94 4.06
C ALA A 362 18.07 15.14 3.19
N ARG A 363 18.57 15.15 1.94
CA ARG A 363 18.32 16.23 0.98
C ARG A 363 16.92 16.06 0.38
N SER A 364 16.21 17.18 0.24
CA SER A 364 15.11 17.25 -0.72
C SER A 364 15.65 17.42 -2.13
N LEU A 365 14.81 17.27 -3.13
CA LEU A 365 15.14 17.58 -4.53
C LEU A 365 15.06 19.08 -4.83
N SER A 366 14.72 19.92 -3.84
CA SER A 366 14.57 21.36 -4.05
C SER A 366 15.87 22.05 -4.45
N THR A 367 15.77 22.87 -5.48
CA THR A 367 16.84 23.81 -5.89
C THR A 367 16.92 25.04 -4.99
N ASP A 368 15.89 25.32 -4.18
CA ASP A 368 15.92 26.32 -3.10
C ASP A 368 16.62 25.77 -1.87
N THR A 369 17.94 25.76 -1.92
CA THR A 369 18.79 25.23 -0.85
C THR A 369 18.84 26.10 0.40
N ASP A 370 18.37 27.33 0.34
CA ASP A 370 18.33 28.24 1.48
C ASP A 370 17.16 27.90 2.42
N ASN A 371 16.00 27.55 1.86
CA ASN A 371 14.78 27.27 2.62
C ASN A 371 14.45 25.78 2.73
N PHE A 372 14.63 24.98 1.65
CA PHE A 372 14.15 23.60 1.56
C PHE A 372 15.25 22.57 1.30
N ARG A 373 16.46 22.85 1.73
CA ARG A 373 17.61 21.95 1.53
C ARG A 373 17.41 20.54 2.08
N PHE A 374 16.70 20.40 3.19
CA PHE A 374 16.49 19.12 3.86
C PHE A 374 15.01 18.74 3.82
N ILE A 375 14.75 17.49 3.48
CA ILE A 375 13.39 16.95 3.37
C ILE A 375 12.59 17.07 4.69
N THR A 376 13.26 17.03 5.84
CA THR A 376 12.64 17.21 7.15
C THR A 376 12.09 18.62 7.39
N ILE A 377 12.54 19.62 6.64
CA ILE A 377 11.94 20.96 6.69
C ILE A 377 10.53 20.86 6.10
N GLN A 378 10.38 20.27 4.90
CA GLN A 378 9.08 20.10 4.28
C GLN A 378 8.18 19.16 5.09
N ASP A 379 8.71 18.07 5.66
CA ASP A 379 7.98 17.22 6.60
C ASP A 379 7.38 18.01 7.78
N THR A 380 8.18 18.94 8.33
CA THR A 380 7.73 19.81 9.44
C THR A 380 6.66 20.79 8.98
N VAL A 381 6.85 21.42 7.81
CA VAL A 381 5.89 22.35 7.22
C VAL A 381 4.55 21.64 6.97
N ASN A 382 4.57 20.45 6.38
CA ASN A 382 3.38 19.65 6.12
C ASN A 382 2.61 19.35 7.43
N GLY A 383 3.33 18.98 8.49
CA GLY A 383 2.73 18.75 9.82
C GLY A 383 2.06 20.01 10.37
N VAL A 384 2.72 21.17 10.28
CA VAL A 384 2.18 22.46 10.74
C VAL A 384 0.95 22.88 9.93
N VAL A 385 0.98 22.72 8.61
CA VAL A 385 -0.15 23.08 7.73
C VAL A 385 -1.39 22.26 8.08
N ILE A 386 -1.25 20.94 8.27
CA ILE A 386 -2.37 20.05 8.61
C ILE A 386 -2.94 20.38 9.99
N GLU A 387 -2.10 20.62 10.99
CA GLU A 387 -2.54 21.00 12.33
C GLU A 387 -3.23 22.37 12.34
N ALA A 388 -2.72 23.33 11.56
CA ALA A 388 -3.32 24.65 11.43
C ALA A 388 -4.70 24.57 10.75
N ASN A 389 -4.83 23.80 9.68
CA ASN A 389 -6.11 23.60 8.97
C ASN A 389 -7.15 22.95 9.91
N ALA A 390 -6.79 21.88 10.60
CA ALA A 390 -7.66 21.21 11.56
C ALA A 390 -8.12 22.17 12.69
N SER A 391 -7.21 22.99 13.19
CA SER A 391 -7.53 23.98 14.24
C SER A 391 -8.45 25.10 13.72
N MET A 392 -8.36 25.47 12.43
CA MET A 392 -9.23 26.47 11.83
C MET A 392 -10.64 25.93 11.53
N GLU A 393 -10.75 24.68 11.09
CA GLU A 393 -12.05 24.01 10.87
C GLU A 393 -12.88 23.92 12.18
N ASP A 394 -12.23 23.71 13.32
CA ASP A 394 -12.88 23.71 14.63
C ASP A 394 -13.40 25.10 15.08
N LEU A 395 -13.02 26.17 14.37
CA LEU A 395 -13.39 27.56 14.68
C LEU A 395 -14.61 28.07 13.86
N VAL A 396 -15.02 27.36 12.83
CA VAL A 396 -16.15 27.69 11.96
C VAL A 396 -17.42 26.94 12.38
#